data_87c1a582891a1ad8b45527ede6e78b28
#
_entry.id   87c1a582891a1ad8b45527ede6e78b28
#
_cell.length_a   1.000
_cell.length_b   1.000
_cell.length_c   1.000
_cell.angle_alpha   90.00
_cell.angle_beta   90.00
_cell.angle_gamma   90.00
#
_symmetry.space_group_name_H-M   'P 1'
#
loop_
_entity.id
_entity.type
_entity.pdbx_description
1 polymer ?
#
loop_
_entity_poly.entity_id
_entity_poly.type
_entity_poly.pdbx_seq_one_letter_code
_entity_poly.pdbx_strand_id
1 'polypeptide(L)'
;MLGGLAHARAVGAFAIGFACNDNSELEPLTDLMIVPRVGPEIVTGSTRLKAGTATKMVLNMLTTGAMIRIGKTYGNLMVDLRATNTKLVARTRRIVTLLTGASEEEAERLVAAADGELKTAVVSRARGVSPADARRLLAEAGGHLRRAVGDAPLRSRGADDGGR
;
A
#
# COMPACT_ATOMS: atom_id res chain seq x y z
N MET A 1 -15.32 19.11 13.71
CA MET A 1 -13.96 18.55 13.81
C MET A 1 -13.53 18.35 15.28
N LEU A 2 -13.55 19.33 16.14
CA LEU A 2 -13.13 19.22 17.56
C LEU A 2 -13.83 18.06 18.30
N GLY A 3 -15.16 17.94 18.19
CA GLY A 3 -15.89 16.84 18.82
C GLY A 3 -15.49 15.45 18.32
N GLY A 4 -15.10 15.30 17.07
CA GLY A 4 -14.61 14.03 16.53
C GLY A 4 -13.27 13.63 17.13
N LEU A 5 -12.35 14.58 17.29
CA LEU A 5 -11.05 14.33 17.93
C LEU A 5 -11.21 14.00 19.41
N ALA A 6 -12.05 14.74 20.13
CA ALA A 6 -12.35 14.46 21.52
C ALA A 6 -12.94 13.06 21.70
N HIS A 7 -13.85 12.65 20.83
CA HIS A 7 -14.41 11.29 20.85
C HIS A 7 -13.35 10.24 20.52
N ALA A 8 -12.52 10.45 19.50
CA ALA A 8 -11.45 9.51 19.13
C ALA A 8 -10.52 9.24 20.33
N ARG A 9 -10.13 10.29 21.06
CA ARG A 9 -9.33 10.14 22.28
C ARG A 9 -10.09 9.42 23.40
N ALA A 10 -11.36 9.74 23.57
CA ALA A 10 -12.19 9.11 24.61
C ALA A 10 -12.32 7.59 24.42
N VAL A 11 -12.29 7.10 23.18
CA VAL A 11 -12.30 5.66 22.86
C VAL A 11 -10.88 5.04 22.72
N GLY A 12 -9.84 5.80 23.10
CA GLY A 12 -8.45 5.32 23.10
C GLY A 12 -7.78 5.26 21.72
N ALA A 13 -8.34 5.92 20.71
CA ALA A 13 -7.71 5.99 19.39
C ALA A 13 -6.59 7.05 19.37
N PHE A 14 -5.48 6.76 18.66
CA PHE A 14 -4.42 7.73 18.41
C PHE A 14 -4.92 8.80 17.42
N ALA A 15 -4.99 10.04 17.86
CA ALA A 15 -5.55 11.15 17.14
C ALA A 15 -4.47 11.97 16.42
N ILE A 16 -4.53 12.04 15.10
CA ILE A 16 -3.63 12.88 14.29
C ILE A 16 -4.41 14.10 13.80
N GLY A 17 -3.96 15.29 14.20
CA GLY A 17 -4.45 16.56 13.71
C GLY A 17 -3.69 17.03 12.47
N PHE A 18 -4.38 17.72 11.59
CA PHE A 18 -3.81 18.33 10.40
C PHE A 18 -4.32 19.77 10.23
N ALA A 19 -3.40 20.71 10.07
CA ALA A 19 -3.71 22.10 9.73
C ALA A 19 -2.61 22.68 8.85
N CYS A 20 -2.95 23.66 7.99
CA CYS A 20 -1.98 24.39 7.17
C CYS A 20 -1.57 25.74 7.78
N ASN A 21 -1.87 25.96 9.05
CA ASN A 21 -1.53 27.16 9.82
C ASN A 21 -1.09 26.75 11.24
N ASP A 22 -0.24 27.56 11.82
CA ASP A 22 0.19 27.41 13.19
C ASP A 22 -0.95 27.75 14.19
N ASN A 23 -0.80 27.33 15.45
CA ASN A 23 -1.73 27.61 16.54
C ASN A 23 -3.17 27.12 16.28
N SER A 24 -3.30 25.92 15.74
CA SER A 24 -4.59 25.29 15.49
C SER A 24 -5.27 24.88 16.80
N GLU A 25 -6.57 25.17 16.95
CA GLU A 25 -7.40 24.70 18.06
C GLU A 25 -7.46 23.15 18.15
N LEU A 26 -6.99 22.44 17.15
CA LEU A 26 -6.91 20.97 17.14
C LEU A 26 -5.76 20.46 18.00
N GLU A 27 -4.69 21.26 18.18
CA GLU A 27 -3.43 20.83 18.81
C GLU A 27 -3.64 20.19 20.19
N PRO A 28 -4.38 20.78 21.14
CA PRO A 28 -4.56 20.20 22.47
C PRO A 28 -5.43 18.92 22.47
N LEU A 29 -6.10 18.63 21.36
CA LEU A 29 -6.98 17.45 21.20
C LEU A 29 -6.33 16.32 20.41
N THR A 30 -5.04 16.43 20.06
CA THR A 30 -4.34 15.46 19.21
C THR A 30 -3.10 14.90 19.89
N ASP A 31 -2.74 13.68 19.54
CA ASP A 31 -1.50 13.04 20.00
C ASP A 31 -0.32 13.43 19.07
N LEU A 32 -0.64 13.82 17.83
CA LEU A 32 0.33 14.31 16.85
C LEU A 32 -0.31 15.37 15.97
N MET A 33 0.40 16.49 15.74
CA MET A 33 0.03 17.51 14.75
C MET A 33 0.92 17.45 13.53
N ILE A 34 0.33 17.53 12.34
CA ILE A 34 1.03 17.72 11.07
C ILE A 34 0.65 19.09 10.53
N VAL A 35 1.64 19.98 10.47
CA VAL A 35 1.43 21.40 10.10
C VAL A 35 2.32 21.79 8.91
N PRO A 36 1.92 21.51 7.66
CA PRO A 36 2.64 22.02 6.50
C PRO A 36 2.41 23.52 6.35
N ARG A 37 3.45 24.30 6.48
CA ARG A 37 3.42 25.76 6.34
C ARG A 37 3.45 26.15 4.87
N VAL A 38 2.29 26.30 4.25
CA VAL A 38 2.15 26.56 2.81
C VAL A 38 2.22 28.04 2.42
N GLY A 39 2.24 28.93 3.41
CA GLY A 39 2.18 30.38 3.21
C GLY A 39 0.82 30.85 2.68
N PRO A 40 0.69 32.15 2.32
CA PRO A 40 -0.56 32.73 1.85
C PRO A 40 -0.99 32.13 0.50
N GLU A 41 -2.30 31.97 0.35
CA GLU A 41 -2.88 31.53 -0.94
C GLU A 41 -2.74 32.60 -2.01
N ILE A 42 -2.81 32.19 -3.28
CA ILE A 42 -2.79 33.10 -4.43
C ILE A 42 -4.04 33.99 -4.44
N VAL A 43 -5.18 33.41 -4.08
CA VAL A 43 -6.44 34.12 -3.87
C VAL A 43 -6.76 34.11 -2.37
N THR A 44 -6.69 35.25 -1.72
CA THR A 44 -6.92 35.39 -0.29
C THR A 44 -8.27 34.78 0.12
N GLY A 45 -8.24 33.94 1.13
CA GLY A 45 -9.43 33.24 1.64
C GLY A 45 -9.81 31.97 0.88
N SER A 46 -9.16 31.65 -0.25
CA SER A 46 -9.42 30.43 -1.04
C SER A 46 -8.33 29.38 -0.79
N THR A 47 -8.61 28.38 0.05
CA THR A 47 -7.65 27.34 0.48
C THR A 47 -7.54 26.16 -0.48
N ARG A 48 -7.84 26.34 -1.77
CA ARG A 48 -7.95 25.27 -2.76
C ARG A 48 -6.60 24.81 -3.34
N LEU A 49 -5.66 25.72 -3.50
CA LEU A 49 -4.39 25.45 -4.19
C LEU A 49 -3.33 24.94 -3.22
N LYS A 50 -2.70 25.79 -2.44
CA LYS A 50 -1.59 25.40 -1.58
C LYS A 50 -2.04 24.48 -0.44
N ALA A 51 -2.99 24.92 0.37
CA ALA A 51 -3.50 24.14 1.48
C ALA A 51 -4.20 22.86 1.02
N GLY A 52 -5.06 22.95 0.01
CA GLY A 52 -5.74 21.77 -0.55
C GLY A 52 -4.78 20.75 -1.15
N THR A 53 -3.73 21.20 -1.85
CA THR A 53 -2.69 20.32 -2.39
C THR A 53 -1.87 19.66 -1.28
N ALA A 54 -1.44 20.43 -0.28
CA ALA A 54 -0.71 19.90 0.87
C ALA A 54 -1.54 18.85 1.63
N THR A 55 -2.82 19.14 1.87
CA THR A 55 -3.75 18.20 2.50
C THR A 55 -3.82 16.88 1.74
N LYS A 56 -4.07 16.94 0.42
CA LYS A 56 -4.11 15.75 -0.43
C LYS A 56 -2.80 14.95 -0.34
N MET A 57 -1.66 15.62 -0.45
CA MET A 57 -0.35 14.95 -0.42
C MET A 57 -0.10 14.28 0.93
N VAL A 58 -0.35 14.94 2.04
CA VAL A 58 -0.15 14.37 3.37
C VAL A 58 -1.05 13.16 3.60
N LEU A 59 -2.34 13.24 3.26
CA LEU A 59 -3.25 12.11 3.37
C LEU A 59 -2.80 10.92 2.52
N ASN A 60 -2.36 11.18 1.28
CA ASN A 60 -1.86 10.13 0.40
C ASN A 60 -0.53 9.54 0.90
N MET A 61 0.38 10.33 1.47
CA MET A 61 1.61 9.83 2.07
C MET A 61 1.33 8.94 3.28
N LEU A 62 0.43 9.36 4.17
CA LEU A 62 0.03 8.58 5.35
C LEU A 62 -0.59 7.23 4.95
N THR A 63 -1.56 7.26 4.04
CA THR A 63 -2.25 6.04 3.59
C THR A 63 -1.31 5.12 2.81
N THR A 64 -0.51 5.66 1.90
CA THR A 64 0.48 4.88 1.14
C THR A 64 1.53 4.28 2.07
N GLY A 65 2.07 5.07 3.00
CA GLY A 65 3.03 4.59 3.99
C GLY A 65 2.47 3.47 4.87
N ALA A 66 1.22 3.61 5.31
CA ALA A 66 0.52 2.56 6.04
C ALA A 66 0.39 1.27 5.22
N MET A 67 -0.03 1.37 3.94
CA MET A 67 -0.16 0.21 3.06
C MET A 67 1.18 -0.49 2.79
N ILE A 68 2.28 0.26 2.66
CA ILE A 68 3.63 -0.30 2.54
C ILE A 68 3.99 -1.06 3.83
N ARG A 69 3.77 -0.46 4.99
CA ARG A 69 4.15 -1.06 6.28
C ARG A 69 3.38 -2.33 6.62
N ILE A 70 2.14 -2.46 6.19
CA ILE A 70 1.34 -3.69 6.37
C ILE A 70 1.54 -4.72 5.25
N GLY A 71 2.58 -4.57 4.41
CA GLY A 71 2.98 -5.57 3.42
C GLY A 71 2.10 -5.64 2.18
N LYS A 72 1.39 -4.56 1.81
CA LYS A 72 0.58 -4.52 0.58
C LYS A 72 1.39 -4.23 -0.68
N THR A 73 2.70 -4.01 -0.52
CA THR A 73 3.60 -3.73 -1.65
C THR A 73 4.81 -4.67 -1.65
N TYR A 74 5.40 -4.86 -2.83
CA TYR A 74 6.69 -5.46 -3.04
C TYR A 74 7.48 -4.58 -4.02
N GLY A 75 8.55 -3.91 -3.52
CA GLY A 75 9.17 -2.81 -4.25
C GLY A 75 8.14 -1.73 -4.58
N ASN A 76 8.05 -1.35 -5.84
CA ASN A 76 7.05 -0.39 -6.35
C ASN A 76 5.75 -1.04 -6.85
N LEU A 77 5.58 -2.34 -6.65
CA LEU A 77 4.40 -3.08 -7.08
C LEU A 77 3.38 -3.21 -5.95
N MET A 78 2.12 -2.91 -6.25
CA MET A 78 1.00 -3.25 -5.38
C MET A 78 0.67 -4.73 -5.56
N VAL A 79 0.93 -5.54 -4.54
CA VAL A 79 0.79 -7.00 -4.62
C VAL A 79 -0.41 -7.55 -3.84
N ASP A 80 -1.10 -6.72 -3.09
CA ASP A 80 -2.29 -7.11 -2.33
C ASP A 80 -3.56 -6.93 -3.17
N LEU A 81 -3.62 -7.66 -4.27
CA LEU A 81 -4.73 -7.63 -5.22
C LEU A 81 -5.47 -8.95 -5.22
N ARG A 82 -6.79 -8.87 -5.36
CA ARG A 82 -7.66 -9.97 -5.75
C ARG A 82 -8.27 -9.65 -7.12
N ALA A 83 -8.15 -10.57 -8.05
CA ALA A 83 -8.59 -10.39 -9.42
C ALA A 83 -10.12 -10.54 -9.53
N THR A 84 -10.86 -9.46 -9.32
CA THR A 84 -12.33 -9.43 -9.31
C THR A 84 -12.95 -8.96 -10.63
N ASN A 85 -12.15 -8.43 -11.56
CA ASN A 85 -12.59 -8.02 -12.88
C ASN A 85 -11.48 -8.23 -13.92
N THR A 86 -11.82 -8.16 -15.20
CA THR A 86 -10.91 -8.45 -16.33
C THR A 86 -9.62 -7.64 -16.29
N LYS A 87 -9.72 -6.34 -15.95
CA LYS A 87 -8.54 -5.46 -15.83
C LYS A 87 -7.61 -5.90 -14.70
N LEU A 88 -8.18 -6.29 -13.55
CA LEU A 88 -7.39 -6.78 -12.41
C LEU A 88 -6.81 -8.16 -12.68
N VAL A 89 -7.50 -9.05 -13.40
CA VAL A 89 -6.96 -10.35 -13.85
C VAL A 89 -5.70 -10.13 -14.70
N ALA A 90 -5.78 -9.29 -15.73
CA ALA A 90 -4.64 -8.99 -16.59
C ALA A 90 -3.46 -8.38 -15.80
N ARG A 91 -3.74 -7.45 -14.88
CA ARG A 91 -2.73 -6.86 -14.02
C ARG A 91 -2.09 -7.88 -13.08
N THR A 92 -2.89 -8.74 -12.45
CA THR A 92 -2.41 -9.79 -11.54
C THR A 92 -1.49 -10.76 -12.28
N ARG A 93 -1.92 -11.26 -13.46
CA ARG A 93 -1.11 -12.12 -14.32
C ARG A 93 0.23 -11.48 -14.65
N ARG A 94 0.23 -10.24 -15.14
CA ARG A 94 1.46 -9.49 -15.45
C ARG A 94 2.41 -9.37 -14.26
N ILE A 95 1.89 -9.11 -13.04
CA ILE A 95 2.74 -8.99 -11.84
C ILE A 95 3.30 -10.37 -11.45
N VAL A 96 2.52 -11.44 -11.54
CA VAL A 96 3.00 -12.81 -11.29
C VAL A 96 4.13 -13.17 -12.26
N THR A 97 3.94 -12.96 -13.58
CA THR A 97 4.98 -13.15 -14.59
C THR A 97 6.23 -12.34 -14.27
N LEU A 98 6.07 -11.05 -13.94
CA LEU A 98 7.20 -10.16 -13.63
C LEU A 98 8.01 -10.65 -12.42
N LEU A 99 7.33 -11.07 -11.35
CA LEU A 99 7.99 -11.46 -10.11
C LEU A 99 8.58 -12.87 -10.15
N THR A 100 7.93 -13.79 -10.84
CA THR A 100 8.31 -15.22 -10.81
C THR A 100 9.04 -15.70 -12.05
N GLY A 101 8.99 -14.94 -13.14
CA GLY A 101 9.50 -15.37 -14.45
C GLY A 101 8.65 -16.44 -15.14
N ALA A 102 7.45 -16.71 -14.63
CA ALA A 102 6.50 -17.64 -15.25
C ALA A 102 6.04 -17.13 -16.62
N SER A 103 5.67 -18.06 -17.53
CA SER A 103 4.98 -17.67 -18.79
C SER A 103 3.61 -17.07 -18.48
N GLU A 104 2.97 -16.43 -19.47
CA GLU A 104 1.63 -15.88 -19.29
C GLU A 104 0.61 -16.97 -18.98
N GLU A 105 0.69 -18.13 -19.65
CA GLU A 105 -0.20 -19.26 -19.42
C GLU A 105 0.03 -19.90 -18.04
N GLU A 106 1.30 -19.98 -17.60
CA GLU A 106 1.62 -20.46 -16.24
C GLU A 106 1.11 -19.48 -15.19
N ALA A 107 1.29 -18.19 -15.38
CA ALA A 107 0.81 -17.16 -14.47
C ALA A 107 -0.73 -17.17 -14.35
N GLU A 108 -1.43 -17.39 -15.46
CA GLU A 108 -2.89 -17.52 -15.46
C GLU A 108 -3.34 -18.74 -14.63
N ARG A 109 -2.72 -19.90 -14.83
CA ARG A 109 -3.00 -21.10 -14.02
C ARG A 109 -2.71 -20.89 -12.54
N LEU A 110 -1.59 -20.24 -12.19
CA LEU A 110 -1.23 -19.93 -10.81
C LEU A 110 -2.24 -19.00 -10.14
N VAL A 111 -2.68 -17.97 -10.85
CA VAL A 111 -3.70 -17.02 -10.36
C VAL A 111 -5.04 -17.70 -10.17
N ALA A 112 -5.45 -18.55 -11.13
CA ALA A 112 -6.69 -19.32 -11.03
C ALA A 112 -6.65 -20.30 -9.84
N ALA A 113 -5.56 -21.05 -9.67
CA ALA A 113 -5.38 -21.97 -8.54
C ALA A 113 -5.35 -21.27 -7.18
N ALA A 114 -4.98 -19.98 -7.14
CA ALA A 114 -4.95 -19.15 -5.96
C ALA A 114 -6.23 -18.33 -5.74
N ASP A 115 -7.34 -18.65 -6.40
CA ASP A 115 -8.62 -17.91 -6.32
C ASP A 115 -8.47 -16.40 -6.61
N GLY A 116 -7.58 -16.04 -7.51
CA GLY A 116 -7.30 -14.66 -7.88
C GLY A 116 -6.38 -13.90 -6.91
N GLU A 117 -5.84 -14.55 -5.89
CA GLU A 117 -4.96 -13.93 -4.89
C GLU A 117 -3.52 -13.85 -5.39
N LEU A 118 -3.06 -12.64 -5.75
CA LEU A 118 -1.73 -12.42 -6.31
C LEU A 118 -0.60 -12.92 -5.40
N LYS A 119 -0.60 -12.57 -4.12
CA LYS A 119 0.47 -12.98 -3.20
C LYS A 119 0.55 -14.49 -3.06
N THR A 120 -0.60 -15.16 -2.96
CA THR A 120 -0.68 -16.62 -2.88
C THR A 120 -0.09 -17.28 -4.13
N ALA A 121 -0.44 -16.79 -5.32
CA ALA A 121 0.11 -17.29 -6.58
C ALA A 121 1.65 -17.12 -6.64
N VAL A 122 2.17 -15.97 -6.23
CA VAL A 122 3.62 -15.71 -6.21
C VAL A 122 4.34 -16.62 -5.22
N VAL A 123 3.84 -16.74 -3.99
CA VAL A 123 4.47 -17.63 -2.96
C VAL A 123 4.41 -19.08 -3.38
N SER A 124 3.26 -19.55 -3.89
CA SER A 124 3.10 -20.91 -4.39
C SER A 124 4.15 -21.25 -5.44
N ARG A 125 4.35 -20.37 -6.42
CA ARG A 125 5.36 -20.56 -7.48
C ARG A 125 6.79 -20.47 -6.97
N ALA A 126 7.09 -19.46 -6.16
CA ALA A 126 8.46 -19.21 -5.68
C ALA A 126 8.96 -20.28 -4.71
N ARG A 127 8.06 -20.83 -3.90
CA ARG A 127 8.38 -21.87 -2.89
C ARG A 127 8.08 -23.28 -3.35
N GLY A 128 7.42 -23.47 -4.50
CA GLY A 128 7.01 -24.80 -4.99
C GLY A 128 5.98 -25.49 -4.07
N VAL A 129 5.08 -24.71 -3.45
CA VAL A 129 4.10 -25.23 -2.48
C VAL A 129 2.66 -25.07 -2.99
N SER A 130 1.72 -25.76 -2.34
CA SER A 130 0.30 -25.62 -2.64
C SER A 130 -0.22 -24.20 -2.33
N PRO A 131 -1.31 -23.74 -2.97
CA PRO A 131 -1.93 -22.46 -2.60
C PRO A 131 -2.37 -22.39 -1.14
N ALA A 132 -2.77 -23.50 -0.54
CA ALA A 132 -3.13 -23.59 0.88
C ALA A 132 -1.91 -23.32 1.78
N ASP A 133 -0.77 -23.97 1.49
CA ASP A 133 0.49 -23.72 2.20
C ASP A 133 1.00 -22.32 1.98
N ALA A 134 0.87 -21.77 0.78
CA ALA A 134 1.24 -20.40 0.47
C ALA A 134 0.45 -19.38 1.31
N ARG A 135 -0.86 -19.60 1.52
CA ARG A 135 -1.68 -18.78 2.43
C ARG A 135 -1.20 -18.87 3.87
N ARG A 136 -0.85 -20.07 4.33
CA ARG A 136 -0.29 -20.26 5.67
C ARG A 136 1.02 -19.51 5.85
N LEU A 137 1.97 -19.65 4.93
CA LEU A 137 3.25 -18.92 4.94
C LEU A 137 3.05 -17.41 4.92
N LEU A 138 2.08 -16.89 4.16
CA LEU A 138 1.73 -15.48 4.15
C LEU A 138 1.16 -15.02 5.49
N ALA A 139 0.32 -15.81 6.13
CA ALA A 139 -0.22 -15.49 7.45
C ALA A 139 0.88 -15.46 8.52
N GLU A 140 1.77 -16.44 8.55
CA GLU A 140 2.95 -16.49 9.44
C GLU A 140 3.89 -15.30 9.21
N ALA A 141 4.00 -14.83 7.95
CA ALA A 141 4.78 -13.66 7.57
C ALA A 141 4.09 -12.31 7.83
N GLY A 142 2.90 -12.30 8.45
CA GLY A 142 2.09 -11.10 8.66
C GLY A 142 1.64 -10.43 7.36
N GLY A 143 1.41 -11.20 6.31
CA GLY A 143 1.01 -10.73 4.99
C GLY A 143 2.14 -10.13 4.12
N HIS A 144 3.39 -10.14 4.60
CA HIS A 144 4.53 -9.60 3.88
C HIS A 144 5.08 -10.61 2.85
N LEU A 145 4.92 -10.31 1.57
CA LEU A 145 5.37 -11.18 0.49
C LEU A 145 6.87 -11.53 0.60
N ARG A 146 7.75 -10.54 0.87
CA ARG A 146 9.18 -10.77 1.01
C ARG A 146 9.54 -11.79 2.09
N ARG A 147 8.86 -11.71 3.25
CA ARG A 147 9.07 -12.65 4.35
C ARG A 147 8.54 -14.05 4.02
N ALA A 148 7.37 -14.13 3.38
CA ALA A 148 6.76 -15.40 3.00
C ALA A 148 7.57 -16.16 1.93
N VAL A 149 8.19 -15.43 1.00
CA VAL A 149 9.06 -16.00 -0.05
C VAL A 149 10.41 -16.44 0.53
N GLY A 150 10.94 -15.74 1.56
CA GLY A 150 12.27 -16.01 2.13
C GLY A 150 13.37 -15.75 1.10
N ASP A 151 14.33 -16.68 1.01
CA ASP A 151 15.48 -16.60 0.10
C ASP A 151 15.17 -17.01 -1.35
N ALA A 152 13.93 -17.42 -1.64
CA ALA A 152 13.57 -17.77 -3.02
C ALA A 152 13.65 -16.52 -3.92
N PRO A 153 14.33 -16.61 -5.08
CA PRO A 153 14.57 -15.44 -5.92
C PRO A 153 13.27 -14.94 -6.55
N LEU A 154 12.88 -13.71 -6.22
CA LEU A 154 11.92 -12.96 -7.01
C LEU A 154 12.67 -11.94 -7.86
N ARG A 155 12.25 -11.78 -9.12
CA ARG A 155 12.79 -10.74 -9.99
C ARG A 155 12.40 -9.37 -9.44
N SER A 156 13.37 -8.49 -9.22
CA SER A 156 13.11 -7.08 -8.90
C SER A 156 13.21 -6.25 -10.19
N ARG A 157 12.29 -5.33 -10.41
CA ARG A 157 12.46 -4.32 -11.46
C ARG A 157 13.68 -3.47 -11.09
N GLY A 158 14.81 -3.72 -11.72
CA GLY A 158 16.06 -2.98 -11.45
C GLY A 158 17.31 -3.69 -11.94
N ALA A 159 17.23 -4.97 -12.32
CA ALA A 159 18.39 -5.70 -12.81
C ALA A 159 18.56 -5.72 -14.33
N ASP A 160 17.55 -5.31 -15.13
CA ASP A 160 17.55 -5.46 -16.60
C ASP A 160 17.27 -4.18 -17.41
N ASP A 161 17.17 -2.99 -16.82
CA ASP A 161 17.06 -1.72 -17.59
C ASP A 161 18.43 -1.03 -17.82
N GLY A 162 19.49 -1.81 -17.85
CA GLY A 162 20.82 -1.38 -18.32
C GLY A 162 21.02 -1.74 -19.78
N GLY A 163 20.22 -1.19 -20.68
CA GLY A 163 20.48 -1.41 -22.10
C GLY A 163 19.30 -1.12 -23.03
N ARG A 164 18.98 0.17 -23.24
CA ARG A 164 18.72 0.79 -24.57
C ARG A 164 18.27 2.24 -24.38
#